data_ff1ce8aa94688e1f26918fad5b7ea305
#
_entry.id   ff1ce8aa94688e1f26918fad5b7ea305
#
_cell.length_a   1.000
_cell.length_b   1.000
_cell.length_c   1.000
_cell.angle_alpha   90.00
_cell.angle_beta   90.00
_cell.angle_gamma   90.00
#
_symmetry.space_group_name_H-M   'P 1'
#
loop_
_entity.id
_entity.type
_entity.pdbx_description
1 polymer ?
#
loop_
_entity_poly.entity_id
_entity_poly.type
_entity_poly.pdbx_seq_one_letter_code
_entity_poly.pdbx_strand_id
1 'polypeptide(L)'
;MNYSQKLKRLQERQQPDYKQYSLDKAFSAEDYKSEIEEAQEYVTRAMEELPARSTEISYEEGNRVKQHLKEELPNYGFNPDFEYQGSVPCNTHIKFHSDIDLLVIIDKFETVENAARIRNRYTGDPKEDLTRLRAACIKILKENYTVADIEKNSKSIKISGGSLRRQIDVVPANWYNSENWYNYNLDYYRGIQIFDSKTKERYKNFPFLNIHLIDEKDRQTCGLYRPLVRLAKTLKEDSESNINISSYDIQALLYNMDNSNFFQNVKDTLIYTTDYLYKTVQNPYKYQSLVVPDGTRRIAEKVDINEVKKLFNEFYTLSNELGII
;
A
#
# COMPACT_ATOMS: atom_id res chain seq x y z
N MET A 1 20.24 -4.63 15.66
CA MET A 1 20.10 -5.91 14.91
C MET A 1 21.06 -5.87 13.73
N ASN A 2 21.92 -6.90 13.55
CA ASN A 2 22.89 -6.98 12.45
C ASN A 2 22.20 -7.39 11.12
N TYR A 3 22.89 -7.26 9.97
CA TYR A 3 22.32 -7.53 8.65
C TYR A 3 22.04 -9.02 8.40
N SER A 4 22.78 -9.93 9.02
CA SER A 4 22.46 -11.37 8.97
C SER A 4 21.06 -11.65 9.52
N GLN A 5 20.72 -11.05 10.67
CA GLN A 5 19.38 -11.16 11.25
C GLN A 5 18.29 -10.46 10.40
N LYS A 6 18.61 -9.29 9.82
CA LYS A 6 17.70 -8.58 8.91
C LYS A 6 17.43 -9.40 7.63
N LEU A 7 18.48 -10.01 7.05
CA LEU A 7 18.35 -10.91 5.88
C LEU A 7 17.45 -12.12 6.18
N LYS A 8 17.64 -12.75 7.35
CA LYS A 8 16.79 -13.86 7.76
C LYS A 8 15.31 -13.45 7.82
N ARG A 9 14.99 -12.34 8.48
CA ARG A 9 13.63 -11.81 8.56
C ARG A 9 13.06 -11.47 7.17
N LEU A 10 13.88 -10.90 6.29
CA LEU A 10 13.49 -10.57 4.93
C LEU A 10 13.15 -11.84 4.14
N GLN A 11 13.98 -12.88 4.23
CA GLN A 11 13.73 -14.17 3.61
C GLN A 11 12.42 -14.79 4.11
N GLU A 12 12.19 -14.76 5.43
CA GLU A 12 10.93 -15.24 6.02
C GLU A 12 9.70 -14.52 5.48
N ARG A 13 9.78 -13.20 5.24
CA ARG A 13 8.67 -12.41 4.68
C ARG A 13 8.42 -12.68 3.20
N GLN A 14 9.45 -13.08 2.45
CA GLN A 14 9.38 -13.25 0.99
C GLN A 14 9.04 -14.67 0.55
N GLN A 15 8.99 -15.65 1.48
CA GLN A 15 8.75 -17.06 1.15
C GLN A 15 7.30 -17.51 1.41
N PRO A 16 6.76 -18.43 0.59
CA PRO A 16 5.40 -18.94 0.72
C PRO A 16 5.18 -19.84 1.95
N ASP A 17 6.18 -20.67 2.32
CA ASP A 17 6.12 -21.58 3.46
C ASP A 17 7.50 -21.78 4.10
N TYR A 18 7.72 -21.10 5.22
CA TYR A 18 8.99 -21.13 5.95
C TYR A 18 9.37 -22.53 6.50
N LYS A 19 8.39 -23.35 6.82
CA LYS A 19 8.65 -24.66 7.48
C LYS A 19 9.38 -25.69 6.62
N GLN A 20 9.28 -25.62 5.29
CA GLN A 20 9.86 -26.62 4.40
C GLN A 20 11.28 -26.26 3.92
N TYR A 21 11.61 -24.97 3.90
CA TYR A 21 12.91 -24.48 3.40
C TYR A 21 14.03 -24.46 4.44
N SER A 22 13.68 -24.44 5.74
CA SER A 22 14.68 -24.38 6.83
C SER A 22 15.50 -25.66 6.99
N LEU A 23 15.00 -26.80 6.50
CA LEU A 23 15.70 -28.09 6.58
C LEU A 23 16.75 -28.27 5.47
N ASP A 24 16.50 -27.75 4.27
CA ASP A 24 17.42 -27.90 3.14
C ASP A 24 18.64 -26.94 3.22
N LYS A 25 18.48 -25.79 3.86
CA LYS A 25 19.59 -24.81 4.07
C LYS A 25 20.46 -25.07 5.28
N ALA A 26 20.01 -25.87 6.23
CA ALA A 26 20.83 -26.22 7.41
C ALA A 26 22.10 -27.05 7.06
N PHE A 27 22.23 -27.52 5.83
CA PHE A 27 23.36 -28.31 5.33
C PHE A 27 24.21 -27.62 4.26
N SER A 28 23.88 -26.39 3.82
CA SER A 28 24.79 -25.60 3.00
C SER A 28 25.76 -24.87 3.91
N ALA A 29 27.07 -25.07 3.70
CA ALA A 29 28.12 -24.35 4.40
C ALA A 29 27.84 -22.85 4.33
N GLU A 30 27.70 -22.19 5.49
CA GLU A 30 27.65 -20.73 5.58
C GLU A 30 29.02 -20.22 5.08
N ASP A 31 29.10 -19.72 3.84
CA ASP A 31 30.20 -18.89 3.43
C ASP A 31 30.20 -17.67 4.34
N TYR A 32 31.31 -17.46 5.05
CA TYR A 32 31.49 -16.35 5.99
C TYR A 32 31.50 -15.05 5.19
N LYS A 33 30.33 -14.39 5.09
CA LYS A 33 30.20 -13.09 4.43
C LYS A 33 30.65 -11.99 5.36
N SER A 34 31.32 -10.97 4.81
CA SER A 34 31.59 -9.75 5.56
C SER A 34 30.28 -8.97 5.83
N GLU A 35 30.26 -8.14 6.87
CA GLU A 35 29.11 -7.29 7.20
C GLU A 35 28.66 -6.41 6.02
N ILE A 36 29.64 -5.95 5.21
CA ILE A 36 29.36 -5.17 4.00
C ILE A 36 28.64 -6.02 2.94
N GLU A 37 29.06 -7.27 2.73
CA GLU A 37 28.41 -8.17 1.77
C GLU A 37 27.00 -8.54 2.22
N GLU A 38 26.77 -8.74 3.51
CA GLU A 38 25.43 -8.96 4.07
C GLU A 38 24.52 -7.74 3.89
N ALA A 39 25.05 -6.52 4.11
CA ALA A 39 24.31 -5.29 3.90
C ALA A 39 23.98 -5.08 2.39
N GLN A 40 24.90 -5.40 1.49
CA GLN A 40 24.67 -5.35 0.04
C GLN A 40 23.60 -6.35 -0.41
N GLU A 41 23.67 -7.58 0.07
CA GLU A 41 22.65 -8.60 -0.22
C GLU A 41 21.28 -8.17 0.33
N TYR A 42 21.25 -7.61 1.55
CA TYR A 42 20.02 -7.09 2.13
C TYR A 42 19.36 -6.01 1.27
N VAL A 43 20.13 -5.02 0.82
CA VAL A 43 19.64 -3.96 -0.08
C VAL A 43 19.09 -4.55 -1.37
N THR A 44 19.86 -5.43 -2.01
CA THR A 44 19.47 -6.06 -3.27
C THR A 44 18.13 -6.78 -3.12
N ARG A 45 18.01 -7.67 -2.12
CA ARG A 45 16.78 -8.42 -1.87
C ARG A 45 15.61 -7.55 -1.42
N ALA A 46 15.86 -6.50 -0.63
CA ALA A 46 14.82 -5.58 -0.17
C ALA A 46 14.24 -4.74 -1.32
N MET A 47 15.01 -4.49 -2.36
CA MET A 47 14.61 -3.75 -3.57
C MET A 47 13.92 -4.65 -4.61
N GLU A 48 14.14 -5.96 -4.59
CA GLU A 48 13.55 -6.90 -5.54
C GLU A 48 12.03 -6.94 -5.47
N GLU A 49 11.41 -7.22 -6.60
CA GLU A 49 9.99 -7.58 -6.66
C GLU A 49 9.79 -8.96 -6.04
N LEU A 50 8.65 -9.13 -5.38
CA LEU A 50 8.24 -10.46 -4.98
C LEU A 50 7.98 -11.34 -6.22
N PRO A 51 8.15 -12.68 -6.10
CA PRO A 51 7.83 -13.58 -7.20
C PRO A 51 6.41 -13.30 -7.74
N ALA A 52 6.26 -13.28 -9.07
CA ALA A 52 4.98 -13.01 -9.75
C ALA A 52 3.83 -13.87 -9.18
N ARG A 53 4.13 -15.10 -8.78
CA ARG A 53 3.19 -16.02 -8.15
C ARG A 53 2.56 -15.43 -6.85
N SER A 54 3.31 -14.61 -6.10
CA SER A 54 2.77 -13.94 -4.90
C SER A 54 1.65 -12.96 -5.26
N THR A 55 1.89 -12.14 -6.28
CA THR A 55 0.91 -11.17 -6.80
C THR A 55 -0.30 -11.88 -7.39
N GLU A 56 -0.08 -12.93 -8.20
CA GLU A 56 -1.15 -13.76 -8.77
C GLU A 56 -2.06 -14.33 -7.69
N ILE A 57 -1.49 -14.93 -6.63
CA ILE A 57 -2.26 -15.48 -5.51
C ILE A 57 -3.09 -14.39 -4.83
N SER A 58 -2.56 -13.18 -4.65
CA SER A 58 -3.32 -12.09 -4.05
C SER A 58 -4.56 -11.74 -4.89
N TYR A 59 -4.42 -11.66 -6.22
CA TYR A 59 -5.55 -11.43 -7.12
C TYR A 59 -6.49 -12.65 -7.20
N GLU A 60 -5.98 -13.89 -7.20
CA GLU A 60 -6.81 -15.10 -7.16
C GLU A 60 -7.75 -15.08 -5.94
N GLU A 61 -7.19 -14.83 -4.75
CA GLU A 61 -7.99 -14.78 -3.51
C GLU A 61 -8.95 -13.59 -3.46
N GLY A 62 -8.49 -12.41 -3.90
CA GLY A 62 -9.35 -11.25 -4.05
C GLY A 62 -10.52 -11.50 -5.01
N ASN A 63 -10.25 -12.17 -6.14
CA ASN A 63 -11.28 -12.53 -7.13
C ASN A 63 -12.27 -13.56 -6.58
N ARG A 64 -11.84 -14.51 -5.73
CA ARG A 64 -12.77 -15.44 -5.05
C ARG A 64 -13.77 -14.69 -4.17
N VAL A 65 -13.28 -13.75 -3.34
CA VAL A 65 -14.13 -12.92 -2.49
C VAL A 65 -15.04 -12.03 -3.33
N LYS A 66 -14.48 -11.38 -4.37
CA LYS A 66 -15.23 -10.56 -5.33
C LYS A 66 -16.37 -11.35 -5.97
N GLN A 67 -16.13 -12.61 -6.37
CA GLN A 67 -17.14 -13.44 -7.03
C GLN A 67 -18.34 -13.71 -6.11
N HIS A 68 -18.13 -14.14 -4.86
CA HIS A 68 -19.23 -14.33 -3.91
C HIS A 68 -20.03 -13.04 -3.66
N LEU A 69 -19.33 -11.92 -3.49
CA LEU A 69 -20.00 -10.64 -3.30
C LEU A 69 -20.80 -10.23 -4.54
N LYS A 70 -20.25 -10.43 -5.75
CA LYS A 70 -20.90 -10.11 -7.02
C LYS A 70 -22.17 -10.94 -7.25
N GLU A 71 -22.14 -12.21 -6.89
CA GLU A 71 -23.27 -13.13 -7.07
C GLU A 71 -24.40 -12.88 -6.07
N GLU A 72 -24.08 -12.50 -4.84
CA GLU A 72 -25.06 -12.46 -3.76
C GLU A 72 -25.55 -11.05 -3.41
N LEU A 73 -24.78 -9.99 -3.64
CA LEU A 73 -25.21 -8.61 -3.35
C LEU A 73 -26.47 -8.17 -4.08
N PRO A 74 -26.81 -8.67 -5.30
CA PRO A 74 -28.10 -8.39 -5.94
C PRO A 74 -29.31 -8.81 -5.10
N ASN A 75 -29.21 -9.87 -4.30
CA ASN A 75 -30.27 -10.31 -3.39
C ASN A 75 -30.55 -9.30 -2.25
N TYR A 76 -29.60 -8.38 -2.00
CA TYR A 76 -29.72 -7.28 -1.03
C TYR A 76 -30.03 -5.94 -1.69
N GLY A 77 -30.24 -5.94 -3.04
CA GLY A 77 -30.57 -4.77 -3.82
C GLY A 77 -29.36 -3.89 -4.16
N PHE A 78 -28.16 -4.49 -4.33
CA PHE A 78 -26.94 -3.81 -4.75
C PHE A 78 -26.28 -4.51 -5.96
N ASN A 79 -25.83 -3.73 -6.94
CA ASN A 79 -25.02 -4.19 -8.07
C ASN A 79 -23.73 -3.36 -8.15
N PRO A 80 -22.82 -3.50 -7.15
CA PRO A 80 -21.67 -2.63 -7.03
C PRO A 80 -20.62 -2.89 -8.11
N ASP A 81 -19.81 -1.86 -8.38
CA ASP A 81 -18.53 -2.02 -9.06
C ASP A 81 -17.46 -2.55 -8.08
N PHE A 82 -16.44 -3.22 -8.64
CA PHE A 82 -15.35 -3.79 -7.87
C PHE A 82 -14.01 -3.40 -8.45
N GLU A 83 -13.15 -2.82 -7.62
CA GLU A 83 -11.80 -2.40 -8.00
C GLU A 83 -10.79 -2.78 -6.92
N TYR A 84 -9.51 -2.82 -7.29
CA TYR A 84 -8.41 -3.06 -6.36
C TYR A 84 -7.63 -1.78 -6.08
N GLN A 85 -7.14 -1.65 -4.84
CA GLN A 85 -6.23 -0.57 -4.43
C GLN A 85 -5.08 -1.09 -3.58
N GLY A 86 -4.21 -0.20 -3.11
CA GLY A 86 -3.17 -0.51 -2.14
C GLY A 86 -1.84 -0.91 -2.77
N SER A 87 -1.02 -1.66 -2.02
CA SER A 87 0.38 -1.92 -2.39
C SER A 87 0.55 -2.97 -3.49
N VAL A 88 -0.43 -3.87 -3.66
CA VAL A 88 -0.39 -4.91 -4.69
C VAL A 88 -0.53 -4.30 -6.08
N PRO A 89 -1.56 -3.48 -6.40
CA PRO A 89 -1.64 -2.78 -7.67
C PRO A 89 -0.47 -1.81 -7.94
N CYS A 90 0.09 -1.19 -6.88
CA CYS A 90 1.28 -0.32 -7.02
C CYS A 90 2.59 -1.07 -7.22
N ASN A 91 2.62 -2.40 -7.09
CA ASN A 91 3.83 -3.23 -7.09
C ASN A 91 4.89 -2.77 -6.07
N THR A 92 4.43 -2.38 -4.87
CA THR A 92 5.29 -1.93 -3.75
C THR A 92 5.11 -2.78 -2.49
N HIS A 93 4.50 -3.95 -2.61
CA HIS A 93 4.34 -4.90 -1.51
C HIS A 93 5.65 -5.64 -1.23
N ILE A 94 5.92 -5.92 0.05
CA ILE A 94 7.20 -6.47 0.54
C ILE A 94 7.04 -7.81 1.27
N LYS A 95 5.81 -8.30 1.44
CA LYS A 95 5.51 -9.57 2.09
C LYS A 95 4.89 -10.52 1.08
N PHE A 96 5.34 -11.78 1.06
CA PHE A 96 4.72 -12.79 0.20
C PHE A 96 3.21 -12.89 0.46
N HIS A 97 2.81 -12.79 1.72
CA HIS A 97 1.41 -12.77 2.16
C HIS A 97 0.87 -11.34 2.35
N SER A 98 1.12 -10.46 1.38
CA SER A 98 0.55 -9.11 1.42
C SER A 98 -0.96 -9.14 1.24
N ASP A 99 -1.62 -8.27 2.01
CA ASP A 99 -3.07 -8.06 1.94
C ASP A 99 -3.45 -7.43 0.61
N ILE A 100 -4.67 -7.69 0.15
CA ILE A 100 -5.24 -7.02 -1.01
C ILE A 100 -6.52 -6.27 -0.60
N ASP A 101 -6.62 -5.01 -1.01
CA ASP A 101 -7.79 -4.19 -0.75
C ASP A 101 -8.77 -4.29 -1.93
N LEU A 102 -9.97 -4.81 -1.67
CA LEU A 102 -11.07 -4.93 -2.61
C LEU A 102 -12.11 -3.84 -2.33
N LEU A 103 -12.20 -2.86 -3.20
CA LEU A 103 -13.25 -1.85 -3.17
C LEU A 103 -14.58 -2.47 -3.62
N VAL A 104 -15.64 -2.20 -2.85
CA VAL A 104 -17.03 -2.51 -3.19
C VAL A 104 -17.75 -1.18 -3.34
N ILE A 105 -17.92 -0.72 -4.57
CA ILE A 105 -18.35 0.63 -4.89
C ILE A 105 -19.85 0.60 -5.21
N ILE A 106 -20.64 1.22 -4.35
CA ILE A 106 -22.11 1.21 -4.46
C ILE A 106 -22.59 1.79 -5.81
N ASP A 107 -23.60 1.16 -6.38
CA ASP A 107 -24.21 1.52 -7.66
C ASP A 107 -25.34 2.58 -7.57
N LYS A 108 -25.87 2.81 -6.36
CA LYS A 108 -27.07 3.65 -6.18
C LYS A 108 -26.85 5.14 -6.33
N PHE A 109 -25.63 5.60 -6.03
CA PHE A 109 -25.29 7.00 -6.08
C PHE A 109 -23.78 7.21 -6.27
N GLU A 110 -23.45 8.38 -6.75
CA GLU A 110 -22.08 8.89 -6.83
C GLU A 110 -22.03 10.30 -6.22
N THR A 111 -20.85 10.71 -5.81
CA THR A 111 -20.62 12.10 -5.37
C THR A 111 -19.95 12.85 -6.51
N VAL A 112 -20.45 14.04 -6.82
CA VAL A 112 -19.90 14.93 -7.84
C VAL A 112 -19.23 16.11 -7.14
N GLU A 113 -17.98 16.42 -7.51
CA GLU A 113 -17.20 17.51 -6.89
C GLU A 113 -17.87 18.87 -7.10
N ASN A 114 -18.30 19.16 -8.32
CA ASN A 114 -18.98 20.38 -8.67
C ASN A 114 -20.49 20.17 -8.76
N ALA A 115 -21.22 20.77 -7.84
CA ALA A 115 -22.67 20.65 -7.75
C ALA A 115 -23.42 21.06 -9.05
N ALA A 116 -22.84 21.96 -9.87
CA ALA A 116 -23.42 22.35 -11.14
C ALA A 116 -23.46 21.21 -12.20
N ARG A 117 -22.70 20.15 -11.99
CA ARG A 117 -22.69 18.96 -12.88
C ARG A 117 -23.71 17.89 -12.49
N ILE A 118 -24.42 18.06 -11.36
CA ILE A 118 -25.42 17.10 -10.90
C ILE A 118 -26.63 17.17 -11.83
N ARG A 119 -26.87 16.11 -12.60
CA ARG A 119 -28.03 15.98 -13.47
C ARG A 119 -29.24 15.41 -12.74
N ASN A 120 -29.03 14.36 -11.95
CA ASN A 120 -30.06 13.69 -11.18
C ASN A 120 -29.65 13.67 -9.70
N ARG A 121 -30.48 14.25 -8.84
CA ARG A 121 -30.22 14.24 -7.41
C ARG A 121 -30.64 12.91 -6.82
N TYR A 122 -29.73 12.24 -6.13
CA TYR A 122 -30.07 11.06 -5.36
C TYR A 122 -31.05 11.43 -4.23
N THR A 123 -32.14 10.66 -4.10
CA THR A 123 -33.24 10.93 -3.14
C THR A 123 -33.17 10.05 -1.90
N GLY A 124 -32.31 9.02 -1.88
CA GLY A 124 -32.08 8.16 -0.71
C GLY A 124 -31.08 8.75 0.28
N ASP A 125 -30.75 8.01 1.31
CA ASP A 125 -29.72 8.34 2.29
C ASP A 125 -28.42 7.57 1.97
N PRO A 126 -27.36 8.28 1.48
CA PRO A 126 -26.07 7.65 1.18
C PRO A 126 -25.42 6.95 2.37
N LYS A 127 -25.59 7.46 3.59
CA LYS A 127 -25.01 6.86 4.80
C LYS A 127 -25.73 5.58 5.20
N GLU A 128 -27.05 5.56 5.05
CA GLU A 128 -27.88 4.36 5.29
C GLU A 128 -27.55 3.27 4.26
N ASP A 129 -27.52 3.62 2.97
CA ASP A 129 -27.24 2.64 1.93
C ASP A 129 -25.83 2.03 2.04
N LEU A 130 -24.79 2.84 2.35
CA LEU A 130 -23.45 2.31 2.61
C LEU A 130 -23.41 1.45 3.88
N THR A 131 -24.20 1.78 4.90
CA THR A 131 -24.34 0.94 6.10
C THR A 131 -24.96 -0.40 5.75
N ARG A 132 -26.01 -0.41 4.92
CA ARG A 132 -26.69 -1.64 4.43
C ARG A 132 -25.76 -2.46 3.52
N LEU A 133 -25.05 -1.82 2.58
CA LEU A 133 -24.06 -2.49 1.73
C LEU A 133 -23.01 -3.20 2.58
N ARG A 134 -22.43 -2.47 3.56
CA ARG A 134 -21.45 -3.06 4.47
C ARG A 134 -22.01 -4.25 5.26
N ALA A 135 -23.24 -4.15 5.76
CA ALA A 135 -23.89 -5.23 6.48
C ALA A 135 -24.12 -6.46 5.60
N ALA A 136 -24.54 -6.25 4.34
CA ALA A 136 -24.69 -7.31 3.34
C ALA A 136 -23.34 -8.00 3.04
N CYS A 137 -22.27 -7.23 2.81
CA CYS A 137 -20.94 -7.80 2.64
C CYS A 137 -20.52 -8.67 3.83
N ILE A 138 -20.69 -8.19 5.06
CA ILE A 138 -20.36 -8.97 6.27
C ILE A 138 -21.15 -10.28 6.33
N LYS A 139 -22.42 -10.24 5.98
CA LYS A 139 -23.29 -11.43 6.01
C LYS A 139 -22.84 -12.45 4.97
N ILE A 140 -22.67 -12.04 3.72
CA ILE A 140 -22.21 -12.89 2.63
C ILE A 140 -20.84 -13.53 2.96
N LEU A 141 -19.90 -12.73 3.47
CA LEU A 141 -18.58 -13.25 3.85
C LEU A 141 -18.68 -14.31 4.96
N LYS A 142 -19.52 -14.11 5.95
CA LYS A 142 -19.74 -15.11 7.02
C LYS A 142 -20.39 -16.40 6.54
N GLU A 143 -21.29 -16.31 5.59
CA GLU A 143 -21.99 -17.46 5.02
C GLU A 143 -21.09 -18.30 4.12
N ASN A 144 -20.21 -17.66 3.33
CA ASN A 144 -19.32 -18.33 2.41
C ASN A 144 -17.97 -18.76 3.02
N TYR A 145 -17.55 -18.12 4.12
CA TYR A 145 -16.26 -18.36 4.77
C TYR A 145 -16.43 -18.66 6.25
N THR A 146 -17.11 -19.77 6.56
CA THR A 146 -17.54 -20.13 7.94
C THR A 146 -16.38 -20.36 8.92
N VAL A 147 -15.16 -20.66 8.42
CA VAL A 147 -13.96 -20.96 9.23
C VAL A 147 -12.96 -19.78 9.19
N ALA A 148 -13.24 -18.71 8.43
CA ALA A 148 -12.38 -17.56 8.35
C ALA A 148 -12.64 -16.57 9.49
N ASP A 149 -11.59 -15.85 9.88
CA ASP A 149 -11.70 -14.73 10.79
C ASP A 149 -12.20 -13.49 10.05
N ILE A 150 -13.24 -12.85 10.58
CA ILE A 150 -13.82 -11.62 10.01
C ILE A 150 -13.77 -10.51 11.05
N GLU A 151 -12.85 -9.57 10.84
CA GLU A 151 -12.71 -8.38 11.65
C GLU A 151 -13.45 -7.19 11.03
N LYS A 152 -14.20 -6.46 11.86
CA LYS A 152 -15.00 -5.30 11.42
C LYS A 152 -14.28 -4.01 11.76
N ASN A 153 -13.28 -3.63 10.96
CA ASN A 153 -12.64 -2.33 11.08
C ASN A 153 -13.59 -1.21 10.66
N SER A 154 -13.34 0.04 11.06
CA SER A 154 -14.27 1.13 10.76
C SER A 154 -14.45 1.37 9.26
N LYS A 155 -13.38 1.21 8.46
CA LYS A 155 -13.36 1.50 7.02
C LYS A 155 -13.30 0.25 6.13
N SER A 156 -12.93 -0.90 6.69
CA SER A 156 -12.85 -2.17 5.95
C SER A 156 -13.51 -3.32 6.72
N ILE A 157 -13.74 -4.40 6.02
CA ILE A 157 -14.08 -5.71 6.57
C ILE A 157 -12.90 -6.60 6.19
N LYS A 158 -12.07 -6.94 7.18
CA LYS A 158 -10.93 -7.82 6.98
C LYS A 158 -11.39 -9.27 7.07
N ILE A 159 -11.01 -10.08 6.10
CA ILE A 159 -11.22 -11.52 6.10
C ILE A 159 -9.90 -12.25 5.92
N SER A 160 -9.62 -13.25 6.77
CA SER A 160 -8.39 -14.02 6.74
C SER A 160 -8.57 -15.44 7.26
N GLY A 161 -7.67 -16.34 6.91
CA GLY A 161 -7.70 -17.72 7.39
C GLY A 161 -8.72 -18.61 6.67
N GLY A 162 -9.01 -19.77 7.26
CA GLY A 162 -9.86 -20.78 6.63
C GLY A 162 -9.26 -21.28 5.31
N SER A 163 -10.00 -21.17 4.21
CA SER A 163 -9.55 -21.55 2.88
C SER A 163 -8.81 -20.43 2.12
N LEU A 164 -8.65 -19.26 2.72
CA LEU A 164 -7.97 -18.12 2.11
C LEU A 164 -6.48 -18.16 2.37
N ARG A 165 -5.69 -18.06 1.30
CA ARG A 165 -4.22 -17.97 1.34
C ARG A 165 -3.72 -16.54 1.61
N ARG A 166 -4.62 -15.55 1.54
CA ARG A 166 -4.35 -14.11 1.73
C ARG A 166 -5.41 -13.49 2.59
N GLN A 167 -5.03 -12.44 3.30
CA GLN A 167 -5.97 -11.53 3.91
C GLN A 167 -6.55 -10.61 2.82
N ILE A 168 -7.85 -10.39 2.86
CA ILE A 168 -8.54 -9.45 1.98
C ILE A 168 -9.24 -8.40 2.84
N ASP A 169 -9.02 -7.14 2.51
CA ASP A 169 -9.72 -6.00 3.08
C ASP A 169 -10.83 -5.55 2.12
N VAL A 170 -12.08 -5.89 2.45
CA VAL A 170 -13.26 -5.46 1.69
C VAL A 170 -13.64 -4.05 2.14
N VAL A 171 -13.62 -3.09 1.22
CA VAL A 171 -13.76 -1.66 1.52
C VAL A 171 -15.01 -1.08 0.85
N PRO A 172 -16.12 -0.89 1.57
CA PRO A 172 -17.31 -0.24 1.03
C PRO A 172 -17.06 1.24 0.72
N ALA A 173 -17.45 1.66 -0.49
CA ALA A 173 -17.21 3.00 -1.00
C ALA A 173 -18.32 3.44 -1.96
N ASN A 174 -18.28 4.71 -2.38
CA ASN A 174 -19.01 5.22 -3.53
C ASN A 174 -18.07 5.95 -4.48
N TRP A 175 -18.45 6.06 -5.74
CA TRP A 175 -17.73 6.85 -6.72
C TRP A 175 -17.70 8.35 -6.35
N TYR A 176 -16.57 8.99 -6.61
CA TYR A 176 -16.37 10.44 -6.52
C TYR A 176 -15.88 10.97 -7.86
N ASN A 177 -16.74 11.69 -8.55
CA ASN A 177 -16.45 12.27 -9.85
C ASN A 177 -15.82 13.66 -9.69
N SER A 178 -14.49 13.71 -9.86
CA SER A 178 -13.73 14.95 -9.77
C SER A 178 -13.94 15.85 -11.00
N GLU A 179 -13.61 17.14 -10.87
CA GLU A 179 -13.58 18.04 -12.02
C GLU A 179 -12.57 17.56 -13.07
N ASN A 180 -11.42 17.04 -12.66
CA ASN A 180 -10.42 16.51 -13.59
C ASN A 180 -10.95 15.32 -14.39
N TRP A 181 -11.71 14.42 -13.75
CA TRP A 181 -12.35 13.33 -14.47
C TRP A 181 -13.29 13.83 -15.58
N TYR A 182 -14.11 14.83 -15.30
CA TYR A 182 -14.98 15.44 -16.32
C TYR A 182 -14.20 16.19 -17.40
N ASN A 183 -13.12 16.88 -17.04
CA ASN A 183 -12.39 17.74 -17.97
C ASN A 183 -11.47 16.95 -18.91
N TYR A 184 -10.84 15.87 -18.41
CA TYR A 184 -9.86 15.10 -19.17
C TYR A 184 -10.39 13.76 -19.68
N ASN A 185 -11.53 13.28 -19.18
CA ASN A 185 -12.13 11.98 -19.51
C ASN A 185 -11.13 10.81 -19.37
N LEU A 186 -10.39 10.82 -18.28
CA LEU A 186 -9.39 9.79 -17.94
C LEU A 186 -9.79 9.14 -16.63
N ASP A 187 -9.98 7.82 -16.64
CA ASP A 187 -10.57 7.07 -15.55
C ASP A 187 -9.78 7.17 -14.24
N TYR A 188 -8.46 7.33 -14.31
CA TYR A 188 -7.64 7.49 -13.11
C TYR A 188 -7.92 8.79 -12.32
N TYR A 189 -8.57 9.80 -12.92
CA TYR A 189 -9.04 10.98 -12.17
C TYR A 189 -10.36 10.77 -11.44
N ARG A 190 -11.02 9.62 -11.66
CA ARG A 190 -12.20 9.27 -10.89
C ARG A 190 -11.78 8.79 -9.50
N GLY A 191 -12.26 9.46 -8.47
CA GLY A 191 -12.00 9.10 -7.08
C GLY A 191 -13.09 8.22 -6.50
N ILE A 192 -12.91 7.89 -5.24
CA ILE A 192 -13.90 7.21 -4.39
C ILE A 192 -14.07 7.97 -3.08
N GLN A 193 -15.15 7.67 -2.37
CA GLN A 193 -15.30 8.00 -0.96
C GLN A 193 -15.46 6.73 -0.14
N ILE A 194 -14.47 6.46 0.72
CA ILE A 194 -14.45 5.30 1.62
C ILE A 194 -15.37 5.59 2.80
N PHE A 195 -16.27 4.66 3.08
CA PHE A 195 -17.22 4.77 4.19
C PHE A 195 -16.61 4.34 5.52
N ASP A 196 -16.65 5.22 6.50
CA ASP A 196 -16.29 4.90 7.89
C ASP A 196 -17.56 4.59 8.70
N SER A 197 -17.71 3.35 9.08
CA SER A 197 -18.90 2.85 9.78
C SER A 197 -19.03 3.37 11.21
N LYS A 198 -17.94 3.84 11.83
CA LYS A 198 -17.91 4.40 13.19
C LYS A 198 -18.38 5.85 13.21
N THR A 199 -17.82 6.68 12.33
CA THR A 199 -18.17 8.11 12.27
C THR A 199 -19.36 8.38 11.36
N LYS A 200 -19.74 7.41 10.51
CA LYS A 200 -20.73 7.56 9.44
C LYS A 200 -20.35 8.63 8.41
N GLU A 201 -19.04 8.90 8.28
CA GLU A 201 -18.49 9.85 7.32
C GLU A 201 -17.92 9.13 6.09
N ARG A 202 -17.72 9.88 5.01
CA ARG A 202 -17.13 9.40 3.76
C ARG A 202 -15.86 10.16 3.48
N TYR A 203 -14.75 9.46 3.34
CA TYR A 203 -13.43 10.05 3.13
C TYR A 203 -13.01 9.93 1.68
N LYS A 204 -12.76 11.06 1.05
CA LYS A 204 -12.29 11.15 -0.33
C LYS A 204 -10.92 10.50 -0.49
N ASN A 205 -10.74 9.71 -1.55
CA ASN A 205 -9.51 9.04 -1.91
C ASN A 205 -9.42 8.91 -3.45
N PHE A 206 -8.19 8.95 -4.00
CA PHE A 206 -7.94 8.79 -5.44
C PHE A 206 -6.96 7.63 -5.68
N PRO A 207 -7.36 6.37 -5.41
CA PRO A 207 -6.46 5.23 -5.52
C PRO A 207 -5.94 5.02 -6.95
N PHE A 208 -6.76 5.25 -7.96
CA PHE A 208 -6.39 5.07 -9.37
C PHE A 208 -5.41 6.13 -9.85
N LEU A 209 -5.59 7.39 -9.41
CA LEU A 209 -4.64 8.46 -9.66
C LEU A 209 -3.30 8.16 -8.96
N ASN A 210 -3.34 7.67 -7.72
CA ASN A 210 -2.13 7.28 -7.02
C ASN A 210 -1.38 6.17 -7.77
N ILE A 211 -2.05 5.11 -8.23
CA ILE A 211 -1.45 4.03 -9.03
C ILE A 211 -0.81 4.61 -10.29
N HIS A 212 -1.55 5.43 -11.05
CA HIS A 212 -1.06 6.07 -12.26
C HIS A 212 0.20 6.92 -12.00
N LEU A 213 0.19 7.76 -10.97
CA LEU A 213 1.32 8.64 -10.64
C LEU A 213 2.54 7.86 -10.14
N ILE A 214 2.35 6.73 -9.45
CA ILE A 214 3.43 5.83 -9.06
C ILE A 214 4.04 5.16 -10.30
N ASP A 215 3.22 4.72 -11.26
CA ASP A 215 3.68 4.18 -12.54
C ASP A 215 4.49 5.22 -13.33
N GLU A 216 3.99 6.46 -13.38
CA GLU A 216 4.68 7.58 -14.02
C GLU A 216 6.02 7.88 -13.37
N LYS A 217 6.05 8.00 -12.03
CA LYS A 217 7.29 8.26 -11.27
C LYS A 217 8.31 7.15 -11.49
N ASP A 218 7.88 5.89 -11.43
CA ASP A 218 8.77 4.75 -11.64
C ASP A 218 9.36 4.75 -13.05
N ARG A 219 8.54 5.01 -14.08
CA ARG A 219 9.00 5.15 -15.46
C ARG A 219 9.99 6.31 -15.64
N GLN A 220 9.69 7.48 -15.05
CA GLN A 220 10.56 8.67 -15.11
C GLN A 220 11.88 8.48 -14.37
N THR A 221 11.94 7.58 -13.43
CA THR A 221 13.15 7.20 -12.69
C THR A 221 13.77 5.89 -13.20
N CYS A 222 13.44 5.48 -14.43
CA CYS A 222 13.99 4.27 -15.06
C CYS A 222 13.79 2.99 -14.24
N GLY A 223 12.64 2.85 -13.55
CA GLY A 223 12.28 1.69 -12.74
C GLY A 223 12.94 1.65 -11.36
N LEU A 224 13.47 2.76 -10.86
CA LEU A 224 14.19 2.81 -9.57
C LEU A 224 13.32 3.27 -8.39
N TYR A 225 12.19 3.90 -8.66
CA TYR A 225 11.33 4.41 -7.59
C TYR A 225 10.69 3.30 -6.77
N ARG A 226 10.05 2.30 -7.39
CA ARG A 226 9.42 1.18 -6.68
C ARG A 226 10.41 0.34 -5.87
N PRO A 227 11.58 -0.04 -6.39
CA PRO A 227 12.65 -0.66 -5.59
C PRO A 227 13.00 0.14 -4.33
N LEU A 228 13.18 1.46 -4.45
CA LEU A 228 13.50 2.32 -3.31
C LEU A 228 12.35 2.35 -2.28
N VAL A 229 11.09 2.37 -2.74
CA VAL A 229 9.93 2.28 -1.85
C VAL A 229 9.90 0.94 -1.10
N ARG A 230 10.21 -0.17 -1.78
CA ARG A 230 10.28 -1.49 -1.15
C ARG A 230 11.39 -1.54 -0.09
N LEU A 231 12.57 -0.99 -0.40
CA LEU A 231 13.67 -0.88 0.56
C LEU A 231 13.26 -0.06 1.79
N ALA A 232 12.67 1.12 1.61
CA ALA A 232 12.25 1.97 2.71
C ALA A 232 11.19 1.30 3.63
N LYS A 233 10.24 0.58 3.02
CA LYS A 233 9.25 -0.22 3.77
C LYS A 233 9.90 -1.38 4.52
N THR A 234 10.90 -2.02 3.92
CA THR A 234 11.66 -3.11 4.54
C THR A 234 12.49 -2.61 5.70
N LEU A 235 13.20 -1.48 5.54
CA LEU A 235 13.94 -0.83 6.63
C LEU A 235 13.03 -0.47 7.81
N LYS A 236 11.85 0.08 7.54
CA LYS A 236 10.86 0.35 8.59
C LYS A 236 10.45 -0.93 9.34
N GLU A 237 10.17 -2.00 8.61
CA GLU A 237 9.70 -3.27 9.20
C GLU A 237 10.78 -3.96 10.04
N ASP A 238 12.05 -3.79 9.67
CA ASP A 238 13.21 -4.37 10.36
C ASP A 238 13.84 -3.45 11.40
N SER A 239 13.34 -2.22 11.52
CA SER A 239 13.82 -1.25 12.51
C SER A 239 13.57 -1.74 13.93
N GLU A 240 14.54 -1.55 14.82
CA GLU A 240 14.33 -1.70 16.26
C GLU A 240 13.53 -0.54 16.86
N SER A 241 13.55 0.59 16.18
CA SER A 241 12.70 1.73 16.48
C SER A 241 11.30 1.48 15.93
N ASN A 242 10.27 1.60 16.75
CA ASN A 242 8.90 1.57 16.23
C ASN A 242 8.66 2.82 15.37
N ILE A 243 8.69 2.65 14.03
CA ILE A 243 8.46 3.73 13.06
C ILE A 243 6.98 3.76 12.68
N ASN A 244 6.28 4.80 13.12
CA ASN A 244 4.85 4.96 12.87
C ASN A 244 4.57 5.79 11.61
N ILE A 245 5.01 5.30 10.44
CA ILE A 245 4.67 5.84 9.12
C ILE A 245 3.92 4.77 8.34
N SER A 246 2.79 5.11 7.73
CA SER A 246 2.08 4.15 6.88
C SER A 246 2.88 3.82 5.61
N SER A 247 2.62 2.66 5.00
CA SER A 247 3.23 2.30 3.70
C SER A 247 2.91 3.32 2.62
N TYR A 248 1.72 3.91 2.65
CA TYR A 248 1.31 4.98 1.75
C TYR A 248 2.13 6.26 1.96
N ASP A 249 2.38 6.64 3.24
CA ASP A 249 3.15 7.84 3.55
C ASP A 249 4.65 7.67 3.26
N ILE A 250 5.22 6.47 3.41
CA ILE A 250 6.58 6.17 2.97
C ILE A 250 6.69 6.35 1.45
N GLN A 251 5.75 5.78 0.70
CA GLN A 251 5.66 5.94 -0.75
C GLN A 251 5.55 7.44 -1.12
N ALA A 252 4.67 8.17 -0.45
CA ALA A 252 4.48 9.60 -0.69
C ALA A 252 5.72 10.44 -0.35
N LEU A 253 6.43 10.12 0.72
CA LEU A 253 7.66 10.79 1.12
C LEU A 253 8.72 10.69 0.01
N LEU A 254 8.95 9.48 -0.51
CA LEU A 254 9.91 9.24 -1.59
C LEU A 254 9.43 9.77 -2.95
N TYR A 255 8.12 9.89 -3.17
CA TYR A 255 7.55 10.50 -4.38
C TYR A 255 7.98 11.96 -4.55
N ASN A 256 8.14 12.70 -3.44
CA ASN A 256 8.59 14.11 -3.43
C ASN A 256 10.10 14.28 -3.66
N MET A 257 10.89 13.18 -3.72
CA MET A 257 12.29 13.26 -4.10
C MET A 257 12.42 13.57 -5.59
N ASP A 258 13.36 14.46 -5.96
CA ASP A 258 13.59 14.82 -7.35
C ASP A 258 13.99 13.59 -8.18
N ASN A 259 13.50 13.52 -9.44
CA ASN A 259 13.78 12.38 -10.32
C ASN A 259 15.28 12.25 -10.67
N SER A 260 16.01 13.36 -10.66
CA SER A 260 17.45 13.39 -10.89
C SER A 260 18.27 12.71 -9.79
N ASN A 261 17.65 12.41 -8.64
CA ASN A 261 18.30 11.75 -7.50
C ASN A 261 18.18 10.22 -7.54
N PHE A 262 17.66 9.66 -8.62
CA PHE A 262 17.59 8.22 -8.84
C PHE A 262 18.68 7.79 -9.85
N PHE A 263 19.60 6.97 -9.42
CA PHE A 263 20.75 6.52 -10.21
C PHE A 263 20.74 5.00 -10.38
N GLN A 264 21.22 4.51 -11.53
CA GLN A 264 21.40 3.07 -11.78
C GLN A 264 22.37 2.43 -10.76
N ASN A 265 23.36 3.18 -10.30
CA ASN A 265 24.16 2.78 -9.16
C ASN A 265 23.36 2.96 -7.87
N VAL A 266 23.03 1.86 -7.22
CA VAL A 266 22.24 1.84 -5.98
C VAL A 266 22.90 2.66 -4.87
N LYS A 267 24.25 2.67 -4.78
CA LYS A 267 24.96 3.46 -3.76
C LYS A 267 24.67 4.95 -3.91
N ASP A 268 24.71 5.47 -5.14
CA ASP A 268 24.41 6.88 -5.40
C ASP A 268 22.94 7.21 -5.04
N THR A 269 22.02 6.35 -5.42
CA THR A 269 20.60 6.52 -5.00
C THR A 269 20.45 6.55 -3.48
N LEU A 270 21.18 5.71 -2.75
CA LEU A 270 21.16 5.72 -1.29
C LEU A 270 21.75 6.99 -0.69
N ILE A 271 22.86 7.51 -1.23
CA ILE A 271 23.45 8.80 -0.83
C ILE A 271 22.40 9.91 -0.95
N TYR A 272 21.82 10.05 -2.14
CA TYR A 272 20.85 11.13 -2.40
C TYR A 272 19.54 10.94 -1.63
N THR A 273 19.11 9.70 -1.38
CA THR A 273 17.94 9.44 -0.52
C THR A 273 18.22 9.83 0.92
N THR A 274 19.39 9.48 1.45
CA THR A 274 19.81 9.83 2.81
C THR A 274 19.92 11.36 2.97
N ASP A 275 20.53 12.04 2.00
CA ASP A 275 20.63 13.51 1.97
C ASP A 275 19.24 14.18 1.86
N TYR A 276 18.36 13.66 1.00
CA TYR A 276 16.98 14.15 0.87
C TYR A 276 16.23 14.05 2.19
N LEU A 277 16.29 12.89 2.87
CA LEU A 277 15.64 12.67 4.15
C LEU A 277 16.25 13.57 5.23
N TYR A 278 17.59 13.70 5.27
CA TYR A 278 18.27 14.62 6.17
C TYR A 278 17.78 16.05 5.98
N LYS A 279 17.83 16.58 4.76
CA LYS A 279 17.36 17.93 4.42
C LYS A 279 15.88 18.14 4.75
N THR A 280 15.09 17.09 4.66
CA THR A 280 13.65 17.12 4.99
C THR A 280 13.44 17.26 6.49
N VAL A 281 14.18 16.49 7.30
CA VAL A 281 14.03 16.56 8.77
C VAL A 281 14.68 17.82 9.39
N GLN A 282 15.69 18.41 8.72
CA GLN A 282 16.34 19.65 9.15
C GLN A 282 15.55 20.91 8.77
N ASN A 283 14.62 20.82 7.84
CA ASN A 283 13.85 21.97 7.37
C ASN A 283 12.34 21.75 7.55
N PRO A 284 11.75 22.27 8.67
CA PRO A 284 10.33 22.13 8.92
C PRO A 284 9.44 22.71 7.81
N TYR A 285 9.84 23.79 7.15
CA TYR A 285 9.08 24.38 6.05
C TYR A 285 9.03 23.46 4.84
N LYS A 286 10.17 22.84 4.48
CA LYS A 286 10.23 21.82 3.43
C LYS A 286 9.32 20.66 3.78
N TYR A 287 9.41 20.13 4.99
CA TYR A 287 8.55 19.03 5.44
C TYR A 287 7.06 19.37 5.33
N GLN A 288 6.66 20.56 5.79
CA GLN A 288 5.27 21.02 5.73
C GLN A 288 4.74 21.20 4.30
N SER A 289 5.61 21.35 3.31
CA SER A 289 5.21 21.48 1.89
C SER A 289 5.01 20.16 1.18
N LEU A 290 5.48 19.03 1.74
CA LEU A 290 5.38 17.72 1.09
C LEU A 290 3.93 17.24 1.02
N VAL A 291 3.51 16.80 -0.18
CA VAL A 291 2.15 16.33 -0.45
C VAL A 291 2.15 14.86 -0.85
N VAL A 292 1.05 14.18 -0.63
CA VAL A 292 0.84 12.84 -1.18
C VAL A 292 0.68 12.90 -2.71
N PRO A 293 0.96 11.82 -3.47
CA PRO A 293 0.98 11.85 -4.93
C PRO A 293 -0.32 12.39 -5.55
N ASP A 294 -1.47 12.01 -5.03
CA ASP A 294 -2.79 12.45 -5.51
C ASP A 294 -3.20 13.86 -5.05
N GLY A 295 -2.33 14.57 -4.32
CA GLY A 295 -2.55 15.94 -3.86
C GLY A 295 -3.64 16.12 -2.80
N THR A 296 -4.21 15.05 -2.26
CA THR A 296 -5.37 15.14 -1.33
C THR A 296 -5.03 15.70 0.05
N ARG A 297 -3.77 15.60 0.47
CA ARG A 297 -3.30 16.11 1.76
C ARG A 297 -1.79 16.33 1.78
N ARG A 298 -1.33 17.04 2.80
CA ARG A 298 0.10 17.09 3.14
C ARG A 298 0.51 15.86 3.95
N ILE A 299 1.76 15.44 3.84
CA ILE A 299 2.31 14.33 4.64
C ILE A 299 2.27 14.69 6.13
N ALA A 300 2.63 15.91 6.47
CA ALA A 300 2.66 16.43 7.84
C ALA A 300 1.30 16.41 8.57
N GLU A 301 0.19 16.24 7.87
CA GLU A 301 -1.13 16.09 8.50
C GLU A 301 -1.34 14.73 9.20
N LYS A 302 -0.53 13.73 8.84
CA LYS A 302 -0.67 12.35 9.36
C LYS A 302 0.61 11.79 9.95
N VAL A 303 1.74 12.32 9.59
CA VAL A 303 3.05 11.82 10.00
C VAL A 303 3.76 12.90 10.82
N ASP A 304 4.28 12.52 11.98
CA ASP A 304 5.16 13.38 12.76
C ASP A 304 6.57 13.39 12.15
N ILE A 305 7.23 14.54 12.12
CA ILE A 305 8.59 14.68 11.58
C ILE A 305 9.61 13.78 12.30
N ASN A 306 9.39 13.47 13.58
CA ASN A 306 10.25 12.55 14.33
C ASN A 306 10.17 11.13 13.81
N GLU A 307 9.03 10.73 13.23
CA GLU A 307 8.93 9.41 12.57
C GLU A 307 9.73 9.39 11.27
N VAL A 308 9.72 10.50 10.50
CA VAL A 308 10.60 10.66 9.32
C VAL A 308 12.07 10.63 9.73
N LYS A 309 12.42 11.22 10.88
CA LYS A 309 13.77 11.16 11.43
C LYS A 309 14.21 9.74 11.78
N LYS A 310 13.32 8.91 12.32
CA LYS A 310 13.62 7.48 12.56
C LYS A 310 13.91 6.76 11.23
N LEU A 311 13.10 6.99 10.20
CA LEU A 311 13.34 6.41 8.87
C LEU A 311 14.66 6.90 8.27
N PHE A 312 14.97 8.19 8.40
CA PHE A 312 16.28 8.74 8.02
C PHE A 312 17.43 7.99 8.72
N ASN A 313 17.33 7.73 10.03
CA ASN A 313 18.36 7.04 10.78
C ASN A 313 18.60 5.61 10.25
N GLU A 314 17.56 4.90 9.81
CA GLU A 314 17.71 3.58 9.15
C GLU A 314 18.51 3.67 7.85
N PHE A 315 18.21 4.67 7.00
CA PHE A 315 18.98 4.92 5.76
C PHE A 315 20.42 5.34 6.06
N TYR A 316 20.62 6.19 7.06
CA TYR A 316 21.94 6.64 7.48
C TYR A 316 22.80 5.47 7.99
N THR A 317 22.23 4.62 8.85
CA THR A 317 22.90 3.40 9.36
C THR A 317 23.27 2.46 8.21
N LEU A 318 22.31 2.20 7.29
CA LEU A 318 22.57 1.37 6.11
C LEU A 318 23.71 1.95 5.24
N SER A 319 23.73 3.25 5.02
CA SER A 319 24.78 3.91 4.21
C SER A 319 26.15 3.81 4.87
N ASN A 320 26.24 3.93 6.19
CA ASN A 320 27.49 3.70 6.94
C ASN A 320 27.98 2.25 6.80
N GLU A 321 27.10 1.27 7.00
CA GLU A 321 27.44 -0.16 6.89
C GLU A 321 27.91 -0.55 5.48
N LEU A 322 27.40 0.13 4.48
CA LEU A 322 27.85 -0.04 3.09
C LEU A 322 29.16 0.71 2.77
N GLY A 323 29.71 1.47 3.73
CA GLY A 323 30.89 2.31 3.54
C GLY A 323 30.67 3.43 2.53
N ILE A 324 29.46 4.00 2.47
CA ILE A 324 29.06 5.03 1.51
C ILE A 324 29.26 6.44 2.10
N ILE A 325 29.00 6.61 3.40
CA ILE A 325 29.16 7.85 4.18
C ILE A 325 29.82 7.57 5.52
#